data_ea9f26b864f2dba6ec1b1326f8471cff
#
_entry.id   ea9f26b864f2dba6ec1b1326f8471cff
#
_cell.length_a   1.000
_cell.length_b   1.000
_cell.length_c   1.000
_cell.angle_alpha   90.00
_cell.angle_beta   90.00
_cell.angle_gamma   90.00
#
_symmetry.space_group_name_H-M   'P 1'
#
loop_
_entity.id
_entity.type
_entity.pdbx_description
1 polymer ?
#
loop_
_entity_poly.entity_id
_entity_poly.type
_entity_poly.pdbx_seq_one_letter_code
_entity_poly.pdbx_strand_id
1 'polypeptide(L)'
;NRMNDLIEGCKVEGTILYENQNISDMNTLELRTKVGMVFQNPNPFPMSIFDNIAYGPRCQGIKNKETLKKIVVESLKKAALYDEVKDRLKDSALGLSGGQQQRLCIARCIAMEPDIILMDEPTSALDPIATLKIEELINELKKDYTIIIVTHNMQQATRVSDYTAFFMLGEVIECDKTIDLFSQPKNKKTEDYITGRFG
;
A
#
# COMPACT_ATOMS: atom_id res chain seq x y z
N ASN A 1 -2.95 11.15 -0.53
CA ASN A 1 -3.14 11.23 -1.99
C ASN A 1 -4.47 11.91 -2.42
N ARG A 2 -5.13 12.57 -1.49
CA ARG A 2 -6.37 13.36 -1.72
C ARG A 2 -7.53 12.53 -2.28
N MET A 3 -7.67 11.27 -1.85
CA MET A 3 -8.86 10.46 -2.17
C MET A 3 -10.12 11.01 -1.50
N ASN A 4 -9.97 11.70 -0.35
CA ASN A 4 -11.08 12.34 0.36
C ASN A 4 -11.80 13.42 -0.48
N ASP A 5 -11.11 14.04 -1.45
CA ASP A 5 -11.71 15.00 -2.37
C ASP A 5 -12.85 14.38 -3.22
N LEU A 6 -12.90 13.05 -3.33
CA LEU A 6 -13.92 12.31 -4.08
C LEU A 6 -15.13 11.93 -3.22
N ILE A 7 -15.11 12.22 -1.92
CA ILE A 7 -16.16 11.86 -0.96
C ILE A 7 -16.98 13.11 -0.66
N GLU A 8 -18.24 13.10 -1.06
CA GLU A 8 -19.16 14.20 -0.81
C GLU A 8 -19.30 14.46 0.71
N GLY A 9 -19.20 15.73 1.11
CA GLY A 9 -19.28 16.14 2.52
C GLY A 9 -18.04 15.88 3.36
N CYS A 10 -17.00 15.23 2.83
CA CYS A 10 -15.74 15.04 3.55
C CYS A 10 -14.95 16.35 3.62
N LYS A 11 -14.63 16.79 4.84
CA LYS A 11 -13.82 17.99 5.08
C LYS A 11 -12.49 17.57 5.72
N VAL A 12 -11.39 18.02 5.12
CA VAL A 12 -10.04 17.84 5.66
C VAL A 12 -9.54 19.18 6.18
N GLU A 13 -9.19 19.25 7.46
CA GLU A 13 -8.64 20.44 8.10
C GLU A 13 -7.19 20.16 8.56
N GLY A 14 -6.41 21.23 8.69
CA GLY A 14 -5.00 21.13 9.04
C GLY A 14 -4.08 21.09 7.82
N THR A 15 -2.80 20.77 8.05
CA THR A 15 -1.75 20.83 7.02
C THR A 15 -1.06 19.48 6.90
N ILE A 16 -1.01 18.96 5.68
CA ILE A 16 -0.23 17.76 5.34
C ILE A 16 0.82 18.19 4.32
N LEU A 17 2.09 17.98 4.65
CA LEU A 17 3.20 18.36 3.77
C LEU A 17 3.81 17.13 3.09
N TYR A 18 4.07 17.28 1.79
CA TYR A 18 4.91 16.41 1.01
C TYR A 18 6.07 17.25 0.47
N GLU A 19 7.32 16.92 0.80
CA GLU A 19 8.52 17.70 0.43
C GLU A 19 8.38 19.20 0.73
N ASN A 20 7.85 19.55 1.93
CA ASN A 20 7.59 20.92 2.38
C ASN A 20 6.49 21.68 1.60
N GLN A 21 5.81 21.04 0.66
CA GLN A 21 4.65 21.61 -0.03
C GLN A 21 3.36 21.05 0.54
N ASN A 22 2.36 21.91 0.79
CA ASN A 22 1.05 21.44 1.23
C ASN A 22 0.37 20.64 0.10
N ILE A 23 -0.04 19.41 0.39
CA ILE A 23 -0.69 18.55 -0.59
C ILE A 23 -2.01 19.12 -1.14
N SER A 24 -2.67 20.04 -0.39
CA SER A 24 -3.88 20.74 -0.87
C SER A 24 -3.61 21.64 -2.07
N ASP A 25 -2.38 22.16 -2.18
CA ASP A 25 -1.96 23.11 -3.21
C ASP A 25 -1.33 22.41 -4.43
N MET A 26 -1.09 21.10 -4.33
CA MET A 26 -0.50 20.29 -5.39
C MET A 26 -1.53 19.90 -6.45
N ASN A 27 -1.06 19.71 -7.67
CA ASN A 27 -1.85 19.05 -8.71
C ASN A 27 -2.17 17.60 -8.28
N THR A 28 -3.45 17.24 -8.26
CA THR A 28 -3.90 15.93 -7.77
C THR A 28 -3.36 14.76 -8.58
N LEU A 29 -3.20 14.91 -9.90
CA LEU A 29 -2.64 13.86 -10.75
C LEU A 29 -1.16 13.65 -10.45
N GLU A 30 -0.40 14.74 -10.30
CA GLU A 30 1.01 14.69 -9.92
C GLU A 30 1.17 14.05 -8.54
N LEU A 31 0.41 14.49 -7.53
CA LEU A 31 0.44 13.92 -6.19
C LEU A 31 0.15 12.41 -6.21
N ARG A 32 -0.81 11.95 -7.02
CA ARG A 32 -1.17 10.52 -7.11
C ARG A 32 -0.15 9.68 -7.88
N THR A 33 0.76 10.27 -8.63
CA THR A 33 1.92 9.54 -9.17
C THR A 33 2.99 9.34 -8.10
N LYS A 34 3.12 10.30 -7.16
CA LYS A 34 4.09 10.27 -6.06
C LYS A 34 3.63 9.47 -4.85
N VAL A 35 2.33 9.48 -4.59
CA VAL A 35 1.71 8.81 -3.43
C VAL A 35 0.71 7.77 -3.94
N GLY A 36 1.21 6.56 -4.13
CA GLY A 36 0.41 5.42 -4.56
C GLY A 36 -0.49 4.87 -3.45
N MET A 37 -1.51 4.09 -3.81
CA MET A 37 -2.42 3.48 -2.84
C MET A 37 -2.79 2.05 -3.22
N VAL A 38 -2.74 1.17 -2.23
CA VAL A 38 -3.20 -0.22 -2.29
C VAL A 38 -4.36 -0.36 -1.31
N PHE A 39 -5.50 -0.82 -1.81
CA PHE A 39 -6.75 -0.93 -1.04
C PHE A 39 -6.86 -2.25 -0.30
N GLN A 40 -7.71 -2.29 0.70
CA GLN A 40 -8.05 -3.45 1.51
C GLN A 40 -8.53 -4.64 0.64
N ASN A 41 -9.48 -4.38 -0.24
CA ASN A 41 -9.93 -5.37 -1.21
C ASN A 41 -9.15 -5.22 -2.51
N PRO A 42 -8.53 -6.29 -3.03
CA PRO A 42 -7.89 -6.26 -4.33
C PRO A 42 -8.84 -5.72 -5.40
N ASN A 43 -8.36 -4.78 -6.19
CA ASN A 43 -9.17 -4.11 -7.23
C ASN A 43 -8.48 -4.13 -8.60
N PRO A 44 -8.15 -5.31 -9.14
CA PRO A 44 -7.61 -5.38 -10.48
C PRO A 44 -8.62 -4.84 -11.49
N PHE A 45 -8.15 -4.13 -12.51
CA PHE A 45 -9.01 -3.72 -13.61
C PHE A 45 -9.46 -4.95 -14.42
N PRO A 46 -10.64 -4.93 -15.05
CA PRO A 46 -11.13 -6.01 -15.92
C PRO A 46 -10.34 -6.06 -17.25
N MET A 47 -9.04 -6.20 -17.15
CA MET A 47 -8.04 -6.21 -18.19
C MET A 47 -7.08 -7.38 -18.00
N SER A 48 -6.14 -7.54 -18.94
CA SER A 48 -5.06 -8.51 -18.79
C SER A 48 -4.13 -8.15 -17.59
N ILE A 49 -3.37 -9.15 -17.12
CA ILE A 49 -2.32 -8.94 -16.10
C ILE A 49 -1.33 -7.87 -16.58
N PHE A 50 -0.90 -7.96 -17.84
CA PHE A 50 0.00 -6.98 -18.47
C PHE A 50 -0.62 -5.57 -18.47
N ASP A 51 -1.86 -5.44 -18.94
CA ASP A 51 -2.50 -4.14 -19.10
C ASP A 51 -2.83 -3.47 -17.76
N ASN A 52 -3.08 -4.24 -16.70
CA ASN A 52 -3.23 -3.70 -15.35
C ASN A 52 -2.00 -2.90 -14.92
N ILE A 53 -0.79 -3.42 -15.15
CA ILE A 53 0.46 -2.77 -14.75
C ILE A 53 0.84 -1.67 -15.74
N ALA A 54 0.67 -1.92 -17.05
CA ALA A 54 1.01 -0.97 -18.09
C ALA A 54 0.06 0.24 -18.15
N TYR A 55 -1.08 0.21 -17.46
CA TYR A 55 -2.10 1.25 -17.52
C TYR A 55 -1.58 2.61 -17.09
N GLY A 56 -1.01 2.70 -15.90
CA GLY A 56 -0.47 3.94 -15.36
C GLY A 56 0.66 4.54 -16.24
N PRO A 57 1.71 3.78 -16.56
CA PRO A 57 2.78 4.22 -17.48
C PRO A 57 2.26 4.71 -18.84
N ARG A 58 1.23 4.06 -19.40
CA ARG A 58 0.57 4.55 -20.64
C ARG A 58 -0.11 5.89 -20.45
N CYS A 59 -0.78 6.11 -19.32
CA CYS A 59 -1.40 7.40 -18.99
C CYS A 59 -0.36 8.50 -18.84
N GLN A 60 0.87 8.19 -18.44
CA GLN A 60 2.01 9.10 -18.42
C GLN A 60 2.65 9.30 -19.80
N GLY A 61 2.09 8.72 -20.87
CA GLY A 61 2.54 8.91 -22.24
C GLY A 61 3.60 7.92 -22.73
N ILE A 62 3.93 6.87 -21.94
CA ILE A 62 4.87 5.82 -22.39
C ILE A 62 4.17 4.93 -23.42
N LYS A 63 4.57 5.04 -24.70
CA LYS A 63 3.98 4.31 -25.83
C LYS A 63 4.88 3.19 -26.37
N ASN A 64 6.17 3.23 -26.04
CA ASN A 64 7.13 2.23 -26.50
C ASN A 64 6.83 0.86 -25.89
N LYS A 65 6.59 -0.15 -26.73
CA LYS A 65 6.21 -1.50 -26.29
C LYS A 65 7.29 -2.20 -25.47
N GLU A 66 8.55 -2.03 -25.84
CA GLU A 66 9.68 -2.66 -25.13
C GLU A 66 9.87 -2.02 -23.76
N THR A 67 9.73 -0.69 -23.66
CA THR A 67 9.77 0.02 -22.37
C THR A 67 8.63 -0.43 -21.46
N LEU A 68 7.40 -0.51 -21.98
CA LEU A 68 6.27 -1.02 -21.20
C LEU A 68 6.49 -2.45 -20.74
N LYS A 69 7.01 -3.34 -21.61
CA LYS A 69 7.33 -4.72 -21.26
C LYS A 69 8.36 -4.77 -20.13
N LYS A 70 9.39 -3.96 -20.19
CA LYS A 70 10.42 -3.85 -19.15
C LYS A 70 9.79 -3.44 -17.80
N ILE A 71 9.00 -2.35 -17.78
CA ILE A 71 8.32 -1.86 -16.60
C ILE A 71 7.43 -2.96 -16.00
N VAL A 72 6.61 -3.62 -16.81
CA VAL A 72 5.70 -4.69 -16.35
C VAL A 72 6.47 -5.85 -15.74
N VAL A 73 7.53 -6.34 -16.40
CA VAL A 73 8.33 -7.45 -15.89
C VAL A 73 9.03 -7.10 -14.57
N GLU A 74 9.62 -5.90 -14.50
CA GLU A 74 10.31 -5.43 -13.28
C GLU A 74 9.32 -5.25 -12.13
N SER A 75 8.15 -4.65 -12.37
CA SER A 75 7.11 -4.47 -11.36
C SER A 75 6.57 -5.81 -10.84
N LEU A 76 6.35 -6.79 -11.74
CA LEU A 76 5.94 -8.14 -11.35
C LEU A 76 6.99 -8.87 -10.52
N LYS A 77 8.28 -8.69 -10.85
CA LYS A 77 9.39 -9.25 -10.08
C LYS A 77 9.46 -8.62 -8.69
N LYS A 78 9.43 -7.29 -8.61
CA LYS A 78 9.40 -6.56 -7.33
C LYS A 78 8.19 -6.96 -6.46
N ALA A 79 7.04 -7.27 -7.06
CA ALA A 79 5.85 -7.75 -6.36
C ALA A 79 5.84 -9.27 -6.10
N ALA A 80 6.95 -9.97 -6.32
CA ALA A 80 7.09 -11.43 -6.16
C ALA A 80 5.95 -12.23 -6.86
N LEU A 81 5.49 -11.75 -8.03
CA LEU A 81 4.40 -12.36 -8.80
C LEU A 81 4.85 -12.90 -10.16
N TYR A 82 6.01 -12.45 -10.68
CA TYR A 82 6.44 -12.74 -12.05
C TYR A 82 6.45 -14.23 -12.39
N ASP A 83 7.06 -15.06 -11.56
CA ASP A 83 7.20 -16.49 -11.83
C ASP A 83 5.88 -17.25 -11.87
N GLU A 84 4.87 -16.75 -11.16
CA GLU A 84 3.53 -17.34 -11.15
C GLU A 84 2.69 -16.97 -12.40
N VAL A 85 3.04 -15.86 -13.10
CA VAL A 85 2.18 -15.32 -14.16
C VAL A 85 2.90 -15.07 -15.50
N LYS A 86 4.22 -15.30 -15.60
CA LYS A 86 5.05 -14.97 -16.78
C LYS A 86 4.52 -15.53 -18.10
N ASP A 87 3.91 -16.72 -18.05
CA ASP A 87 3.41 -17.42 -19.25
C ASP A 87 1.94 -17.08 -19.58
N ARG A 88 1.29 -16.25 -18.72
CA ARG A 88 -0.13 -15.90 -18.82
C ARG A 88 -0.40 -14.39 -18.67
N LEU A 89 0.56 -13.55 -19.06
CA LEU A 89 0.44 -12.08 -18.94
C LEU A 89 -0.74 -11.48 -19.72
N LYS A 90 -1.25 -12.19 -20.73
CA LYS A 90 -2.42 -11.79 -21.53
C LYS A 90 -3.75 -12.24 -20.94
N ASP A 91 -3.73 -13.12 -19.93
CA ASP A 91 -4.94 -13.60 -19.29
C ASP A 91 -5.59 -12.49 -18.45
N SER A 92 -6.89 -12.65 -18.22
CA SER A 92 -7.65 -11.73 -17.35
C SER A 92 -7.08 -11.73 -15.92
N ALA A 93 -6.83 -10.55 -15.39
CA ALA A 93 -6.40 -10.36 -14.00
C ALA A 93 -7.46 -10.84 -12.99
N LEU A 94 -8.73 -10.86 -13.37
CA LEU A 94 -9.83 -11.33 -12.51
C LEU A 94 -9.76 -12.84 -12.23
N GLY A 95 -9.06 -13.61 -13.05
CA GLY A 95 -8.84 -15.06 -12.85
C GLY A 95 -7.70 -15.40 -11.87
N LEU A 96 -7.05 -14.41 -11.28
CA LEU A 96 -6.03 -14.61 -10.26
C LEU A 96 -6.64 -14.90 -8.88
N SER A 97 -5.92 -15.62 -8.00
CA SER A 97 -6.30 -15.76 -6.60
C SER A 97 -6.25 -14.41 -5.86
N GLY A 98 -6.93 -14.28 -4.73
CA GLY A 98 -6.97 -13.04 -3.94
C GLY A 98 -5.57 -12.50 -3.61
N GLY A 99 -4.66 -13.35 -3.14
CA GLY A 99 -3.28 -12.96 -2.85
C GLY A 99 -2.48 -12.57 -4.11
N GLN A 100 -2.74 -13.22 -5.27
CA GLN A 100 -2.15 -12.82 -6.54
C GLN A 100 -2.71 -11.48 -7.03
N GLN A 101 -4.02 -11.25 -6.88
CA GLN A 101 -4.65 -9.98 -7.23
C GLN A 101 -4.09 -8.84 -6.36
N GLN A 102 -3.89 -9.06 -5.07
CA GLN A 102 -3.30 -8.06 -4.19
C GLN A 102 -1.85 -7.72 -4.60
N ARG A 103 -1.03 -8.73 -4.89
CA ARG A 103 0.34 -8.51 -5.40
C ARG A 103 0.32 -7.82 -6.78
N LEU A 104 -0.66 -8.11 -7.62
CA LEU A 104 -0.85 -7.38 -8.88
C LEU A 104 -1.19 -5.90 -8.65
N CYS A 105 -2.05 -5.59 -7.67
CA CYS A 105 -2.36 -4.20 -7.30
C CYS A 105 -1.11 -3.47 -6.75
N ILE A 106 -0.27 -4.16 -5.99
CA ILE A 106 1.03 -3.63 -5.55
C ILE A 106 1.94 -3.42 -6.77
N ALA A 107 2.06 -4.39 -7.68
CA ALA A 107 2.85 -4.25 -8.92
C ALA A 107 2.39 -3.06 -9.77
N ARG A 108 1.07 -2.86 -9.90
CA ARG A 108 0.47 -1.71 -10.58
C ARG A 108 0.85 -0.38 -9.91
N CYS A 109 0.89 -0.35 -8.59
CA CYS A 109 1.30 0.82 -7.82
C CYS A 109 2.77 1.15 -8.05
N ILE A 110 3.67 0.19 -7.87
CA ILE A 110 5.13 0.41 -8.00
C ILE A 110 5.59 0.66 -9.45
N ALA A 111 4.77 0.28 -10.46
CA ALA A 111 5.05 0.60 -11.86
C ALA A 111 5.05 2.11 -12.17
N MET A 112 4.49 2.92 -11.25
CA MET A 112 4.49 4.38 -11.31
C MET A 112 5.71 5.01 -10.63
N GLU A 113 6.57 4.19 -10.01
CA GLU A 113 7.74 4.61 -9.22
C GLU A 113 7.37 5.68 -8.18
N PRO A 114 6.39 5.39 -7.29
CA PRO A 114 5.97 6.36 -6.27
C PRO A 114 7.06 6.54 -5.20
N ASP A 115 7.04 7.68 -4.50
CA ASP A 115 7.90 7.91 -3.34
C ASP A 115 7.29 7.30 -2.07
N ILE A 116 5.94 7.27 -2.01
CA ILE A 116 5.17 6.76 -0.87
C ILE A 116 4.12 5.77 -1.35
N ILE A 117 3.99 4.65 -0.65
CA ILE A 117 2.92 3.67 -0.85
C ILE A 117 2.03 3.64 0.38
N LEU A 118 0.77 4.02 0.22
CA LEU A 118 -0.27 3.85 1.24
C LEU A 118 -0.90 2.47 1.08
N MET A 119 -1.03 1.72 2.17
CA MET A 119 -1.68 0.41 2.19
C MET A 119 -2.77 0.40 3.25
N ASP A 120 -3.99 0.17 2.84
CA ASP A 120 -5.14 0.07 3.73
C ASP A 120 -5.47 -1.40 3.95
N GLU A 121 -5.19 -1.92 5.15
CA GLU A 121 -5.40 -3.31 5.56
C GLU A 121 -5.04 -4.36 4.48
N PRO A 122 -3.82 -4.36 3.92
CA PRO A 122 -3.51 -5.05 2.66
C PRO A 122 -3.63 -6.58 2.73
N THR A 123 -3.86 -7.15 3.91
CA THR A 123 -3.92 -8.60 4.12
C THR A 123 -5.22 -9.08 4.77
N SER A 124 -6.16 -8.18 5.11
CA SER A 124 -7.37 -8.53 5.87
C SER A 124 -8.31 -9.52 5.17
N ALA A 125 -8.30 -9.53 3.83
CA ALA A 125 -9.12 -10.44 3.00
C ALA A 125 -8.35 -11.68 2.53
N LEU A 126 -7.15 -11.97 3.07
CA LEU A 126 -6.27 -13.02 2.59
C LEU A 126 -6.14 -14.17 3.59
N ASP A 127 -5.86 -15.36 3.06
CA ASP A 127 -5.47 -16.51 3.88
C ASP A 127 -4.08 -16.32 4.51
N PRO A 128 -3.71 -17.11 5.54
CA PRO A 128 -2.44 -16.94 6.25
C PRO A 128 -1.19 -17.06 5.36
N ILE A 129 -1.22 -17.91 4.33
CA ILE A 129 -0.07 -18.12 3.41
C ILE A 129 0.10 -16.89 2.52
N ALA A 130 -1.01 -16.37 1.97
CA ALA A 130 -0.99 -15.15 1.17
C ALA A 130 -0.60 -13.93 2.02
N THR A 131 -1.07 -13.86 3.27
CA THR A 131 -0.68 -12.82 4.25
C THR A 131 0.83 -12.80 4.46
N LEU A 132 1.44 -13.95 4.73
CA LEU A 132 2.89 -14.05 4.92
C LEU A 132 3.65 -13.54 3.70
N LYS A 133 3.25 -13.93 2.49
CA LYS A 133 3.88 -13.46 1.24
C LYS A 133 3.78 -11.93 1.07
N ILE A 134 2.66 -11.31 1.48
CA ILE A 134 2.52 -9.85 1.44
C ILE A 134 3.42 -9.18 2.49
N GLU A 135 3.53 -9.74 3.70
CA GLU A 135 4.42 -9.22 4.73
C GLU A 135 5.90 -9.29 4.33
N GLU A 136 6.33 -10.42 3.75
CA GLU A 136 7.66 -10.56 3.16
C GLU A 136 7.90 -9.52 2.05
N LEU A 137 6.91 -9.33 1.17
CA LEU A 137 6.96 -8.33 0.12
C LEU A 137 7.08 -6.90 0.68
N ILE A 138 6.33 -6.56 1.73
CA ILE A 138 6.42 -5.26 2.40
C ILE A 138 7.82 -5.03 2.96
N ASN A 139 8.41 -6.04 3.60
CA ASN A 139 9.76 -5.96 4.15
C ASN A 139 10.84 -5.78 3.07
N GLU A 140 10.63 -6.28 1.87
CA GLU A 140 11.53 -6.01 0.72
C GLU A 140 11.29 -4.59 0.17
N LEU A 141 10.03 -4.20 -0.04
CA LEU A 141 9.68 -2.91 -0.63
C LEU A 141 10.06 -1.72 0.25
N LYS A 142 10.03 -1.84 1.58
CA LYS A 142 10.40 -0.74 2.49
C LYS A 142 11.87 -0.31 2.40
N LYS A 143 12.71 -1.09 1.71
CA LYS A 143 14.11 -0.72 1.44
C LYS A 143 14.21 0.40 0.38
N ASP A 144 13.24 0.46 -0.54
CA ASP A 144 13.22 1.38 -1.67
C ASP A 144 12.12 2.43 -1.56
N TYR A 145 11.04 2.18 -0.78
CA TYR A 145 9.84 3.01 -0.70
C TYR A 145 9.51 3.38 0.74
N THR A 146 8.95 4.57 0.94
CA THR A 146 8.27 4.88 2.20
C THR A 146 6.89 4.22 2.19
N ILE A 147 6.62 3.33 3.15
CA ILE A 147 5.34 2.61 3.22
C ILE A 147 4.58 3.05 4.47
N ILE A 148 3.32 3.43 4.29
CA ILE A 148 2.39 3.75 5.38
C ILE A 148 1.26 2.73 5.32
N ILE A 149 1.11 1.93 6.39
CA ILE A 149 0.13 0.86 6.48
C ILE A 149 -0.90 1.19 7.57
N VAL A 150 -2.18 1.07 7.23
CA VAL A 150 -3.25 0.98 8.23
C VAL A 150 -3.55 -0.49 8.46
N THR A 151 -3.55 -0.93 9.71
CA THR A 151 -3.91 -2.30 10.09
C THR A 151 -4.49 -2.32 11.50
N HIS A 152 -5.46 -3.20 11.72
CA HIS A 152 -5.94 -3.54 13.06
C HIS A 152 -5.20 -4.75 13.67
N ASN A 153 -4.29 -5.36 12.91
CA ASN A 153 -3.53 -6.53 13.35
C ASN A 153 -2.18 -6.09 13.97
N MET A 154 -2.12 -6.09 15.31
CA MET A 154 -0.92 -5.73 16.07
C MET A 154 0.29 -6.61 15.74
N GLN A 155 0.06 -7.91 15.50
CA GLN A 155 1.15 -8.82 15.15
C GLN A 155 1.75 -8.48 13.78
N GLN A 156 0.91 -8.09 12.80
CA GLN A 156 1.39 -7.59 11.53
C GLN A 156 2.22 -6.30 11.71
N ALA A 157 1.69 -5.32 12.45
CA ALA A 157 2.42 -4.09 12.73
C ALA A 157 3.81 -4.38 13.32
N THR A 158 3.89 -5.29 14.30
CA THR A 158 5.17 -5.69 14.93
C THR A 158 6.14 -6.33 13.93
N ARG A 159 5.66 -7.08 12.93
CA ARG A 159 6.54 -7.77 11.97
C ARG A 159 7.05 -6.90 10.83
N VAL A 160 6.28 -5.89 10.40
CA VAL A 160 6.58 -5.16 9.17
C VAL A 160 6.96 -3.69 9.37
N SER A 161 6.56 -3.04 10.47
CA SER A 161 6.76 -1.60 10.65
C SER A 161 7.98 -1.27 11.51
N ASP A 162 8.63 -0.14 11.20
CA ASP A 162 9.74 0.42 11.97
C ASP A 162 9.20 1.40 13.03
N TYR A 163 8.12 2.12 12.70
CA TYR A 163 7.38 3.02 13.59
C TYR A 163 5.90 2.64 13.59
N THR A 164 5.24 2.80 14.72
CA THR A 164 3.81 2.54 14.87
C THR A 164 3.12 3.73 15.55
N ALA A 165 2.01 4.18 14.95
CA ALA A 165 1.11 5.15 15.56
C ALA A 165 -0.17 4.43 15.99
N PHE A 166 -0.51 4.50 17.28
CA PHE A 166 -1.74 3.95 17.81
C PHE A 166 -2.86 5.00 17.76
N PHE A 167 -3.93 4.64 17.06
CA PHE A 167 -5.13 5.46 16.92
C PHE A 167 -6.28 4.87 17.75
N MET A 168 -7.00 5.72 18.47
CA MET A 168 -8.23 5.35 19.17
C MET A 168 -9.25 6.47 19.03
N LEU A 169 -10.47 6.13 18.59
CA LEU A 169 -11.59 7.07 18.42
C LEU A 169 -11.23 8.33 17.61
N GLY A 170 -10.41 8.16 16.56
CA GLY A 170 -10.01 9.26 15.67
C GLY A 170 -8.82 10.09 16.16
N GLU A 171 -8.25 9.79 17.32
CA GLU A 171 -7.10 10.48 17.89
C GLU A 171 -5.83 9.62 17.83
N VAL A 172 -4.68 10.27 17.58
CA VAL A 172 -3.37 9.64 17.77
C VAL A 172 -3.05 9.63 19.26
N ILE A 173 -3.03 8.44 19.84
CA ILE A 173 -2.77 8.27 21.29
C ILE A 173 -1.27 8.22 21.57
N GLU A 174 -0.54 7.49 20.73
CA GLU A 174 0.90 7.31 20.88
C GLU A 174 1.55 7.03 19.52
N CYS A 175 2.77 7.51 19.31
CA CYS A 175 3.56 7.21 18.12
C CYS A 175 5.03 7.07 18.54
N ASP A 176 5.61 5.91 18.27
CA ASP A 176 7.01 5.63 18.62
C ASP A 176 7.59 4.53 17.69
N LYS A 177 8.87 4.18 17.90
CA LYS A 177 9.44 2.99 17.28
C LYS A 177 8.60 1.78 17.65
N THR A 178 8.33 0.92 16.69
CA THR A 178 7.46 -0.25 16.88
C THR A 178 7.88 -1.09 18.07
N ILE A 179 9.19 -1.36 18.20
CA ILE A 179 9.73 -2.15 19.32
C ILE A 179 9.44 -1.49 20.67
N ASP A 180 9.58 -0.17 20.78
CA ASP A 180 9.39 0.57 22.02
C ASP A 180 7.90 0.64 22.38
N LEU A 181 7.03 0.94 21.39
CA LEU A 181 5.58 1.03 21.57
C LEU A 181 4.97 -0.30 22.06
N PHE A 182 5.43 -1.43 21.51
CA PHE A 182 4.89 -2.74 21.90
C PHE A 182 5.53 -3.34 23.16
N SER A 183 6.75 -2.97 23.52
CA SER A 183 7.44 -3.49 24.70
C SER A 183 7.26 -2.61 25.95
N GLN A 184 7.22 -1.29 25.78
CA GLN A 184 7.16 -0.31 26.87
C GLN A 184 6.30 0.90 26.47
N PRO A 185 4.98 0.71 26.26
CA PRO A 185 4.09 1.81 25.92
C PRO A 185 4.09 2.89 27.01
N LYS A 186 4.13 4.15 26.59
CA LYS A 186 4.15 5.30 27.49
C LYS A 186 2.73 5.72 27.90
N ASN A 187 1.74 5.39 27.08
CA ASN A 187 0.35 5.75 27.32
C ASN A 187 -0.43 4.53 27.85
N LYS A 188 -1.19 4.73 28.94
CA LYS A 188 -2.00 3.70 29.55
C LYS A 188 -3.01 3.07 28.56
N LYS A 189 -3.62 3.88 27.68
CA LYS A 189 -4.56 3.37 26.67
C LYS A 189 -3.86 2.43 25.69
N THR A 190 -2.62 2.71 25.32
CA THR A 190 -1.81 1.84 24.46
C THR A 190 -1.51 0.52 25.16
N GLU A 191 -1.10 0.57 26.43
CA GLU A 191 -0.84 -0.61 27.27
C GLU A 191 -2.08 -1.49 27.40
N ASP A 192 -3.23 -0.89 27.73
CA ASP A 192 -4.50 -1.59 27.88
C ASP A 192 -4.94 -2.26 26.56
N TYR A 193 -4.72 -1.56 25.43
CA TYR A 193 -5.00 -2.12 24.10
C TYR A 193 -4.11 -3.32 23.77
N ILE A 194 -2.80 -3.21 23.95
CA ILE A 194 -1.83 -4.28 23.67
C ILE A 194 -2.06 -5.49 24.57
N THR A 195 -2.43 -5.27 25.83
CA THR A 195 -2.65 -6.35 26.81
C THR A 195 -4.07 -6.93 26.77
N GLY A 196 -4.96 -6.41 25.93
CA GLY A 196 -6.35 -6.83 25.83
C GLY A 196 -7.21 -6.44 27.05
N ARG A 197 -6.78 -5.47 27.82
CA ARG A 197 -7.50 -4.96 29.01
C ARG A 197 -8.40 -3.80 28.63
N PHE A 198 -9.45 -4.08 27.89
CA PHE A 198 -10.50 -3.10 27.60
C PHE A 198 -11.46 -3.06 28.79
N GLY A 199 -11.39 -2.05 29.59
CA GLY A 199 -12.31 -1.75 30.68
C GLY A 199 -13.21 -0.58 30.33
#